data_cb1c221dd08eb210d04eb27e83e72cbf
#
_entry.id   cb1c221dd08eb210d04eb27e83e72cbf
#
_cell.length_a   1.000
_cell.length_b   1.000
_cell.length_c   1.000
_cell.angle_alpha   90.00
_cell.angle_beta   90.00
_cell.angle_gamma   90.00
#
_symmetry.space_group_name_H-M   'P 1'
#
loop_
_entity.id
_entity.type
_entity.pdbx_description
1 polymer ?
#
loop_
_entity_poly.entity_id
_entity_poly.type
_entity_poly.pdbx_seq_one_letter_code
_entity_poly.pdbx_strand_id
1 'polypeptide(L)'
;MVSRCFFVALLAPVVLALEQSPDTVIWQGEKMSLTCSKMKSSSIVMYWYKMPLGNGSGLILVVTASKGGKASVEAAFQSHFTSSDIQGDGMTLSIEGAFLNDSGIYYCAERRRTGRQSQQLHFGKGTQLTVLEKNDVIKPPAVAIFSPSKQEIQEKSKATLVCLASGFYPDTLNLVWKVNGAERTEGV
;
A
#
# COMPACT_ATOMS: atom_id res chain seq x y z
N MET A 1 -28.21 19.08 41.79
CA MET A 1 -27.26 19.72 40.86
C MET A 1 -26.73 18.62 39.95
N VAL A 2 -27.21 18.57 38.70
CA VAL A 2 -26.81 17.51 37.75
C VAL A 2 -25.71 18.08 36.86
N SER A 3 -24.48 17.59 37.04
CA SER A 3 -23.32 17.97 36.23
C SER A 3 -23.44 17.29 34.86
N ARG A 4 -23.64 18.10 33.81
CA ARG A 4 -23.59 17.64 32.42
C ARG A 4 -22.13 17.58 31.97
N CYS A 5 -21.57 16.37 31.89
CA CYS A 5 -20.31 16.15 31.19
C CYS A 5 -20.55 16.27 29.68
N PHE A 6 -20.05 17.32 29.07
CA PHE A 6 -19.95 17.41 27.61
C PHE A 6 -18.75 16.58 27.15
N PHE A 7 -19.02 15.45 26.52
CA PHE A 7 -18.02 14.73 25.73
C PHE A 7 -17.77 15.50 24.44
N VAL A 8 -16.65 16.23 24.38
CA VAL A 8 -16.13 16.76 23.12
C VAL A 8 -15.46 15.59 22.41
N ALA A 9 -16.15 15.00 21.46
CA ALA A 9 -15.52 14.07 20.52
C ALA A 9 -14.57 14.87 19.63
N LEU A 10 -13.28 14.79 19.92
CA LEU A 10 -12.23 15.26 19.02
C LEU A 10 -12.28 14.39 17.76
N LEU A 11 -12.99 14.86 16.74
CA LEU A 11 -12.90 14.34 15.39
C LEU A 11 -11.46 14.60 14.90
N ALA A 12 -10.59 13.63 15.04
CA ALA A 12 -9.30 13.67 14.36
C ALA A 12 -9.57 13.87 12.86
N PRO A 13 -8.93 14.83 12.19
CA PRO A 13 -9.12 15.01 10.76
C PRO A 13 -8.72 13.71 10.07
N VAL A 14 -9.64 13.12 9.33
CA VAL A 14 -9.33 12.01 8.41
C VAL A 14 -8.36 12.58 7.39
N VAL A 15 -7.08 12.36 7.60
CA VAL A 15 -6.05 12.67 6.61
C VAL A 15 -6.30 11.67 5.48
N LEU A 16 -7.01 12.12 4.43
CA LEU A 16 -7.15 11.35 3.21
C LEU A 16 -5.74 11.10 2.68
N ALA A 17 -5.24 9.89 2.88
CA ALA A 17 -3.98 9.44 2.33
C ALA A 17 -4.16 9.16 0.84
N LEU A 18 -3.05 9.21 0.09
CA LEU A 18 -3.03 8.70 -1.28
C LEU A 18 -3.48 7.24 -1.29
N GLU A 19 -4.31 6.88 -2.24
CA GLU A 19 -4.73 5.50 -2.48
C GLU A 19 -3.88 4.87 -3.57
N GLN A 20 -3.38 3.67 -3.30
CA GLN A 20 -2.59 2.88 -4.23
C GLN A 20 -3.29 1.57 -4.54
N SER A 21 -3.01 1.03 -5.73
CA SER A 21 -3.41 -0.33 -6.10
C SER A 21 -2.93 -1.36 -5.07
N PRO A 22 -3.67 -2.48 -4.91
CA PRO A 22 -3.31 -3.52 -3.94
C PRO A 22 -2.01 -4.24 -4.31
N ASP A 23 -1.46 -4.97 -3.35
CA ASP A 23 -0.34 -5.87 -3.56
C ASP A 23 -0.63 -6.86 -4.67
N THR A 24 0.38 -7.13 -5.50
CA THR A 24 0.22 -7.88 -6.75
C THR A 24 1.37 -8.85 -6.97
N VAL A 25 1.03 -10.03 -7.47
CA VAL A 25 1.97 -11.06 -7.89
C VAL A 25 1.80 -11.27 -9.40
N ILE A 26 2.90 -11.23 -10.13
CA ILE A 26 2.92 -11.43 -11.59
C ILE A 26 4.09 -12.34 -11.98
N TRP A 27 4.05 -12.91 -13.18
CA TRP A 27 5.15 -13.67 -13.73
C TRP A 27 6.14 -12.77 -14.47
N GLN A 28 7.39 -13.20 -14.51
CA GLN A 28 8.42 -12.53 -15.32
C GLN A 28 7.97 -12.40 -16.78
N GLY A 29 8.11 -11.20 -17.32
CA GLY A 29 7.71 -10.85 -18.69
C GLY A 29 6.27 -10.35 -18.81
N GLU A 30 5.45 -10.44 -17.76
CA GLU A 30 4.09 -9.89 -17.78
C GLU A 30 4.09 -8.36 -17.68
N LYS A 31 3.00 -7.78 -18.14
CA LYS A 31 2.74 -6.34 -18.02
C LYS A 31 1.84 -6.07 -16.85
N MET A 32 2.06 -4.95 -16.18
CA MET A 32 1.18 -4.50 -15.13
C MET A 32 1.16 -2.98 -14.98
N SER A 33 0.19 -2.48 -14.22
CA SER A 33 0.09 -1.06 -13.89
C SER A 33 -0.22 -0.87 -12.41
N LEU A 34 0.52 0.04 -11.79
CA LEU A 34 0.30 0.52 -10.43
C LEU A 34 -0.39 1.88 -10.49
N THR A 35 -1.49 2.03 -9.79
CA THR A 35 -2.24 3.28 -9.74
C THR A 35 -2.06 3.99 -8.41
N CYS A 36 -2.05 5.31 -8.47
CA CYS A 36 -2.05 6.19 -7.31
C CYS A 36 -3.09 7.27 -7.53
N SER A 37 -3.96 7.50 -6.58
CA SER A 37 -5.07 8.47 -6.65
C SER A 37 -5.26 9.23 -5.34
N LYS A 38 -6.25 10.12 -5.33
CA LYS A 38 -6.60 11.01 -4.22
C LYS A 38 -5.52 12.03 -3.86
N MET A 39 -4.75 12.49 -4.86
CA MET A 39 -3.85 13.62 -4.74
C MET A 39 -4.61 14.87 -4.27
N LYS A 40 -4.06 15.60 -3.33
CA LYS A 40 -4.66 16.88 -2.87
C LYS A 40 -4.56 17.96 -3.95
N SER A 41 -5.56 18.83 -4.01
CA SER A 41 -5.59 19.96 -4.96
C SER A 41 -4.42 20.94 -4.81
N SER A 42 -3.88 21.07 -3.58
CA SER A 42 -2.70 21.88 -3.26
C SER A 42 -1.37 21.24 -3.68
N SER A 43 -1.38 20.00 -4.09
CA SER A 43 -0.18 19.30 -4.53
C SER A 43 0.16 19.66 -5.96
N ILE A 44 1.45 19.78 -6.24
CA ILE A 44 1.98 20.22 -7.53
C ILE A 44 2.87 19.18 -8.20
N VAL A 45 3.36 18.21 -7.45
CA VAL A 45 4.24 17.14 -7.94
C VAL A 45 3.84 15.82 -7.29
N MET A 46 3.85 14.76 -8.08
CA MET A 46 3.76 13.37 -7.64
C MET A 46 5.04 12.62 -7.99
N TYR A 47 5.31 11.59 -7.21
CA TYR A 47 6.49 10.73 -7.35
C TYR A 47 6.08 9.26 -7.23
N TRP A 48 6.81 8.40 -7.93
CA TRP A 48 6.91 6.99 -7.62
C TRP A 48 8.30 6.68 -7.09
N TYR A 49 8.36 6.00 -5.96
CA TYR A 49 9.58 5.45 -5.38
C TYR A 49 9.48 3.94 -5.32
N LYS A 50 10.61 3.27 -5.46
CA LYS A 50 10.75 1.84 -5.24
C LYS A 50 11.62 1.60 -4.02
N MET A 51 11.18 0.72 -3.14
CA MET A 51 11.98 0.12 -2.08
C MET A 51 12.29 -1.32 -2.49
N PRO A 52 13.53 -1.63 -2.92
CA PRO A 52 13.93 -2.98 -3.27
C PRO A 52 13.76 -3.93 -2.08
N LEU A 53 13.55 -5.22 -2.36
CA LEU A 53 13.56 -6.26 -1.34
C LEU A 53 15.00 -6.50 -0.87
N GLY A 54 15.19 -6.71 0.44
CA GLY A 54 16.50 -7.00 1.05
C GLY A 54 17.00 -5.91 1.99
N ASN A 55 18.05 -6.23 2.74
CA ASN A 55 18.59 -5.37 3.79
C ASN A 55 19.41 -4.21 3.22
N GLY A 56 19.11 -2.99 3.67
CA GLY A 56 19.95 -1.82 3.45
C GLY A 56 19.64 -0.98 2.22
N SER A 57 18.59 -1.29 1.47
CA SER A 57 18.17 -0.49 0.31
C SER A 57 17.28 0.67 0.76
N GLY A 58 17.67 1.90 0.40
CA GLY A 58 16.82 3.08 0.57
C GLY A 58 15.74 3.18 -0.52
N LEU A 59 14.89 4.20 -0.41
CA LEU A 59 13.94 4.54 -1.47
C LEU A 59 14.68 5.03 -2.72
N ILE A 60 14.34 4.44 -3.87
CA ILE A 60 14.87 4.80 -5.18
C ILE A 60 13.77 5.53 -5.94
N LEU A 61 14.08 6.73 -6.43
CA LEU A 61 13.16 7.48 -7.28
C LEU A 61 12.97 6.76 -8.63
N VAL A 62 11.73 6.59 -9.05
CA VAL A 62 11.37 5.95 -10.33
C VAL A 62 10.77 6.96 -11.30
N VAL A 63 9.84 7.79 -10.81
CA VAL A 63 9.13 8.78 -11.64
C VAL A 63 8.92 10.07 -10.87
N THR A 64 9.03 11.17 -11.60
CA THR A 64 8.58 12.50 -11.19
C THR A 64 7.57 13.03 -12.18
N ALA A 65 6.43 13.50 -11.71
CA ALA A 65 5.41 14.13 -12.53
C ALA A 65 4.94 15.44 -11.90
N SER A 66 4.97 16.52 -12.67
CA SER A 66 4.46 17.83 -12.27
C SER A 66 3.06 18.04 -12.82
N LYS A 67 2.20 18.72 -12.08
CA LYS A 67 0.85 19.05 -12.54
C LYS A 67 0.91 19.95 -13.78
N GLY A 68 0.28 19.50 -14.86
CA GLY A 68 0.33 20.19 -16.15
C GLY A 68 1.61 19.98 -16.97
N GLY A 69 2.55 19.16 -16.47
CA GLY A 69 3.77 18.75 -17.18
C GLY A 69 3.76 17.27 -17.52
N LYS A 70 4.73 16.85 -18.32
CA LYS A 70 4.94 15.44 -18.62
C LYS A 70 5.64 14.72 -17.47
N ALA A 71 5.26 13.47 -17.25
CA ALA A 71 5.96 12.58 -16.32
C ALA A 71 7.35 12.23 -16.88
N SER A 72 8.32 12.17 -15.98
CA SER A 72 9.71 11.79 -16.29
C SER A 72 10.08 10.54 -15.53
N VAL A 73 10.42 9.48 -16.25
CA VAL A 73 10.95 8.23 -15.69
C VAL A 73 12.46 8.36 -15.58
N GLU A 74 13.02 7.96 -14.43
CA GLU A 74 14.48 7.98 -14.20
C GLU A 74 15.21 7.01 -15.15
N ALA A 75 16.39 7.39 -15.60
CA ALA A 75 17.15 6.70 -16.64
C ALA A 75 17.31 5.19 -16.40
N ALA A 76 17.51 4.78 -15.14
CA ALA A 76 17.67 3.37 -14.76
C ALA A 76 16.41 2.51 -14.99
N PHE A 77 15.25 3.13 -15.17
CA PHE A 77 13.94 2.45 -15.30
C PHE A 77 13.33 2.59 -16.70
N GLN A 78 13.86 3.47 -17.57
CA GLN A 78 13.28 3.78 -18.88
C GLN A 78 13.19 2.59 -19.85
N SER A 79 13.93 1.51 -19.59
CA SER A 79 13.95 0.34 -20.49
C SER A 79 12.59 -0.37 -20.56
N HIS A 80 11.79 -0.35 -19.50
CA HIS A 80 10.52 -1.08 -19.43
C HIS A 80 9.47 -0.46 -18.50
N PHE A 81 9.78 0.69 -17.86
CA PHE A 81 8.81 1.48 -17.11
C PHE A 81 8.33 2.66 -17.93
N THR A 82 7.03 2.90 -17.87
CA THR A 82 6.39 4.12 -18.40
C THR A 82 5.48 4.70 -17.33
N SER A 83 5.13 5.97 -17.44
CA SER A 83 4.21 6.62 -16.52
C SER A 83 3.25 7.50 -17.28
N SER A 84 2.00 7.54 -16.83
CA SER A 84 1.08 8.59 -17.24
C SER A 84 1.53 9.93 -16.65
N ASP A 85 1.12 11.02 -17.30
CA ASP A 85 1.10 12.32 -16.66
C ASP A 85 0.05 12.32 -15.53
N ILE A 86 0.05 13.34 -14.69
CA ILE A 86 -0.99 13.49 -13.66
C ILE A 86 -2.33 13.72 -14.36
N GLN A 87 -3.25 12.78 -14.21
CA GLN A 87 -4.62 12.82 -14.74
C GLN A 87 -5.59 13.01 -13.58
N GLY A 88 -6.29 14.15 -13.53
CA GLY A 88 -7.17 14.46 -12.42
C GLY A 88 -6.41 14.57 -11.09
N ASP A 89 -6.58 13.59 -10.22
CA ASP A 89 -5.96 13.50 -8.90
C ASP A 89 -5.00 12.32 -8.74
N GLY A 90 -4.52 11.74 -9.83
CA GLY A 90 -3.69 10.55 -9.79
C GLY A 90 -2.75 10.36 -10.96
N MET A 91 -1.95 9.32 -10.90
CA MET A 91 -1.05 8.87 -11.96
C MET A 91 -0.87 7.36 -11.94
N THR A 92 -0.43 6.81 -13.07
CA THR A 92 -0.21 5.37 -13.26
C THR A 92 1.24 5.12 -13.63
N LEU A 93 1.87 4.16 -12.95
CA LEU A 93 3.15 3.58 -13.31
C LEU A 93 2.90 2.25 -14.02
N SER A 94 3.41 2.08 -15.23
CA SER A 94 3.24 0.86 -16.01
C SER A 94 4.58 0.16 -16.25
N ILE A 95 4.56 -1.16 -16.16
CA ILE A 95 5.70 -2.05 -16.42
C ILE A 95 5.35 -2.87 -17.66
N GLU A 96 6.16 -2.76 -18.71
CA GLU A 96 5.89 -3.35 -20.02
C GLU A 96 6.41 -4.80 -20.19
N GLY A 97 7.12 -5.30 -19.22
CA GLY A 97 7.64 -6.66 -19.19
C GLY A 97 8.50 -6.82 -17.94
N ALA A 98 7.88 -7.36 -16.89
CA ALA A 98 8.49 -7.38 -15.57
C ALA A 98 9.73 -8.26 -15.49
N PHE A 99 10.78 -7.78 -14.84
CA PHE A 99 11.97 -8.54 -14.45
C PHE A 99 11.88 -8.93 -12.98
N LEU A 100 12.63 -9.95 -12.57
CA LEU A 100 12.67 -10.39 -11.16
C LEU A 100 13.10 -9.27 -10.21
N ASN A 101 14.06 -8.45 -10.65
CA ASN A 101 14.54 -7.32 -9.87
C ASN A 101 13.55 -6.14 -9.78
N ASP A 102 12.40 -6.20 -10.48
CA ASP A 102 11.31 -5.25 -10.28
C ASP A 102 10.51 -5.53 -9.02
N SER A 103 10.65 -6.71 -8.44
CA SER A 103 10.08 -7.01 -7.12
C SER A 103 10.51 -5.96 -6.10
N GLY A 104 9.57 -5.55 -5.24
CA GLY A 104 9.80 -4.50 -4.26
C GLY A 104 8.51 -3.85 -3.81
N ILE A 105 8.61 -2.84 -2.94
CA ILE A 105 7.46 -2.04 -2.53
C ILE A 105 7.52 -0.70 -3.25
N TYR A 106 6.44 -0.38 -3.95
CA TYR A 106 6.32 0.87 -4.68
C TYR A 106 5.45 1.85 -3.89
N TYR A 107 6.02 3.02 -3.60
CA TYR A 107 5.33 4.09 -2.91
C TYR A 107 5.06 5.23 -3.87
N CYS A 108 3.82 5.65 -3.99
CA CYS A 108 3.54 6.96 -4.53
C CYS A 108 3.64 8.02 -3.43
N ALA A 109 4.02 9.21 -3.82
CA ALA A 109 4.09 10.36 -2.92
C ALA A 109 3.66 11.62 -3.64
N GLU A 110 3.09 12.55 -2.87
CA GLU A 110 2.75 13.89 -3.37
C GLU A 110 3.49 14.96 -2.56
N ARG A 111 3.90 16.02 -3.25
CA ARG A 111 4.50 17.18 -2.61
C ARG A 111 3.45 18.28 -2.45
N ARG A 112 3.10 18.60 -1.20
CA ARG A 112 2.13 19.63 -0.84
C ARG A 112 2.83 20.93 -0.45
N ARG A 113 2.23 22.06 -0.81
CA ARG A 113 2.59 23.35 -0.23
C ARG A 113 1.90 23.49 1.14
N THR A 114 2.70 23.71 2.17
CA THR A 114 2.22 24.04 3.53
C THR A 114 2.77 25.40 3.91
N GLY A 115 1.92 26.44 3.80
CA GLY A 115 2.34 27.83 4.10
C GLY A 115 3.29 28.45 3.06
N ARG A 116 3.96 29.53 3.43
CA ARG A 116 4.77 30.34 2.49
C ARG A 116 6.06 29.67 2.00
N GLN A 117 6.64 28.72 2.74
CA GLN A 117 7.95 28.12 2.40
C GLN A 117 8.11 26.63 2.72
N SER A 118 7.20 25.99 3.42
CA SER A 118 7.31 24.58 3.79
C SER A 118 6.69 23.70 2.72
N GLN A 119 7.44 22.69 2.27
CA GLN A 119 6.97 21.64 1.37
C GLN A 119 7.08 20.31 2.11
N GLN A 120 5.96 19.58 2.20
CA GLN A 120 5.93 18.26 2.82
C GLN A 120 5.66 17.18 1.77
N LEU A 121 6.38 16.08 1.92
CA LEU A 121 6.17 14.87 1.13
C LEU A 121 5.24 13.94 1.91
N HIS A 122 4.14 13.55 1.27
CA HIS A 122 3.15 12.63 1.83
C HIS A 122 3.13 11.36 0.99
N PHE A 123 3.33 10.22 1.63
CA PHE A 123 3.38 8.92 0.99
C PHE A 123 2.03 8.20 1.04
N GLY A 124 1.77 7.38 0.03
CA GLY A 124 0.76 6.33 0.07
C GLY A 124 1.21 5.16 0.97
N LYS A 125 0.35 4.16 1.09
CA LYS A 125 0.61 2.97 1.93
C LYS A 125 1.69 2.04 1.35
N GLY A 126 2.01 2.20 0.08
CA GLY A 126 2.84 1.28 -0.68
C GLY A 126 2.02 0.17 -1.34
N THR A 127 2.59 -0.39 -2.40
CA THR A 127 2.11 -1.58 -3.10
C THR A 127 3.26 -2.55 -3.25
N GLN A 128 3.15 -3.73 -2.71
CA GLN A 128 4.14 -4.79 -2.90
C GLN A 128 3.93 -5.43 -4.26
N LEU A 129 4.97 -5.42 -5.08
CA LEU A 129 5.06 -6.18 -6.32
C LEU A 129 5.98 -7.37 -6.11
N THR A 130 5.47 -8.56 -6.40
CA THR A 130 6.26 -9.79 -6.44
C THR A 130 6.27 -10.32 -7.86
N VAL A 131 7.46 -10.42 -8.46
CA VAL A 131 7.66 -11.01 -9.79
C VAL A 131 8.23 -12.39 -9.60
N LEU A 132 7.53 -13.41 -10.14
CA LEU A 132 7.89 -14.81 -10.05
C LEU A 132 8.63 -15.28 -11.30
N GLU A 133 9.53 -16.23 -11.13
CA GLU A 133 10.13 -16.97 -12.25
C GLU A 133 9.08 -17.90 -12.89
N LYS A 134 9.24 -18.20 -14.18
CA LYS A 134 8.28 -19.03 -14.93
C LYS A 134 8.10 -20.45 -14.36
N ASN A 135 9.08 -20.96 -13.62
CA ASN A 135 9.10 -22.28 -13.01
C ASN A 135 8.81 -22.28 -11.50
N ASP A 136 8.53 -21.10 -10.93
CA ASP A 136 8.11 -21.02 -9.53
C ASP A 136 6.81 -21.79 -9.28
N VAL A 137 6.72 -22.44 -8.13
CA VAL A 137 5.52 -23.18 -7.74
C VAL A 137 4.79 -22.42 -6.65
N ILE A 138 3.60 -21.92 -6.98
CA ILE A 138 2.73 -21.28 -6.01
C ILE A 138 2.21 -22.32 -5.02
N LYS A 139 2.38 -22.04 -3.72
CA LYS A 139 1.88 -22.89 -2.64
C LYS A 139 0.79 -22.14 -1.88
N PRO A 140 -0.42 -22.67 -1.83
CA PRO A 140 -1.48 -22.07 -1.02
C PRO A 140 -1.16 -22.18 0.48
N PRO A 141 -1.63 -21.25 1.32
CA PRO A 141 -1.44 -21.31 2.76
C PRO A 141 -2.21 -22.47 3.39
N ALA A 142 -1.59 -23.15 4.36
CA ALA A 142 -2.32 -23.94 5.35
C ALA A 142 -2.84 -22.96 6.41
N VAL A 143 -4.15 -22.97 6.66
CA VAL A 143 -4.82 -22.01 7.54
C VAL A 143 -5.37 -22.72 8.76
N ALA A 144 -5.11 -22.16 9.96
CA ALA A 144 -5.66 -22.62 11.22
C ALA A 144 -6.23 -21.42 12.02
N ILE A 145 -7.37 -21.61 12.65
CA ILE A 145 -7.97 -20.63 13.56
C ILE A 145 -7.90 -21.19 14.98
N PHE A 146 -7.34 -20.41 15.89
CA PHE A 146 -7.25 -20.73 17.31
C PHE A 146 -8.29 -19.94 18.08
N SER A 147 -9.09 -20.66 18.87
CA SER A 147 -10.12 -20.08 19.73
C SER A 147 -9.49 -19.35 20.94
N PRO A 148 -10.21 -18.36 21.50
CA PRO A 148 -9.75 -17.67 22.70
C PRO A 148 -9.64 -18.60 23.90
N SER A 149 -8.73 -18.33 24.81
CA SER A 149 -8.61 -19.07 26.07
C SER A 149 -9.75 -18.74 27.02
N LYS A 150 -10.21 -19.73 27.80
CA LYS A 150 -11.21 -19.50 28.85
C LYS A 150 -10.74 -18.46 29.87
N GLN A 151 -9.46 -18.45 30.20
CA GLN A 151 -8.84 -17.50 31.12
C GLN A 151 -8.94 -16.06 30.59
N GLU A 152 -8.63 -15.82 29.30
CA GLU A 152 -8.77 -14.50 28.72
C GLU A 152 -10.20 -13.96 28.82
N ILE A 153 -11.18 -14.82 28.51
CA ILE A 153 -12.59 -14.45 28.58
C ILE A 153 -12.98 -14.09 30.01
N GLN A 154 -12.54 -14.88 31.00
CA GLN A 154 -12.89 -14.68 32.40
C GLN A 154 -12.21 -13.46 33.04
N GLU A 155 -10.92 -13.27 32.76
CA GLU A 155 -10.13 -12.21 33.42
C GLU A 155 -10.24 -10.85 32.72
N LYS A 156 -10.37 -10.84 31.39
CA LYS A 156 -10.31 -9.61 30.59
C LYS A 156 -11.61 -9.25 29.89
N SER A 157 -12.64 -10.09 29.98
CA SER A 157 -13.89 -9.94 29.23
C SER A 157 -13.64 -9.68 27.74
N LYS A 158 -12.59 -10.31 27.19
CA LYS A 158 -12.17 -10.26 25.78
C LYS A 158 -12.04 -11.66 25.24
N ALA A 159 -12.25 -11.78 23.92
CA ALA A 159 -12.08 -13.03 23.20
C ALA A 159 -11.19 -12.76 21.98
N THR A 160 -9.95 -13.25 21.98
CA THR A 160 -9.03 -13.09 20.86
C THR A 160 -8.99 -14.38 20.03
N LEU A 161 -9.36 -14.29 18.77
CA LEU A 161 -9.14 -15.35 17.79
C LEU A 161 -7.85 -15.07 17.04
N VAL A 162 -7.05 -16.12 16.81
CA VAL A 162 -5.80 -16.03 16.07
C VAL A 162 -5.91 -16.87 14.82
N CYS A 163 -5.64 -16.26 13.66
CA CYS A 163 -5.52 -16.95 12.39
C CYS A 163 -4.03 -17.13 12.06
N LEU A 164 -3.61 -18.37 11.81
CA LEU A 164 -2.27 -18.71 11.34
C LEU A 164 -2.35 -19.18 9.91
N ALA A 165 -1.62 -18.50 9.02
CA ALA A 165 -1.35 -18.97 7.66
C ALA A 165 0.11 -19.41 7.56
N SER A 166 0.38 -20.59 7.02
CA SER A 166 1.72 -21.16 6.95
C SER A 166 1.96 -21.94 5.66
N GLY A 167 3.24 -22.11 5.29
CA GLY A 167 3.66 -22.96 4.17
C GLY A 167 3.28 -22.45 2.78
N PHE A 168 3.03 -21.15 2.62
CA PHE A 168 2.62 -20.53 1.37
C PHE A 168 3.80 -19.86 0.64
N TYR A 169 3.65 -19.71 -0.66
CA TYR A 169 4.57 -19.00 -1.55
C TYR A 169 3.78 -18.41 -2.74
N PRO A 170 4.04 -17.16 -3.13
CA PRO A 170 4.93 -16.16 -2.49
C PRO A 170 4.40 -15.65 -1.15
N ASP A 171 5.14 -14.75 -0.51
CA ASP A 171 4.81 -14.18 0.80
C ASP A 171 3.71 -13.08 0.77
N THR A 172 2.98 -13.00 -0.32
CA THR A 172 1.86 -12.05 -0.50
C THR A 172 0.54 -12.73 -0.15
N LEU A 173 -0.13 -12.22 0.87
CA LEU A 173 -1.45 -12.68 1.31
C LEU A 173 -2.40 -11.50 1.53
N ASN A 174 -3.70 -11.78 1.31
CA ASN A 174 -4.78 -10.94 1.82
C ASN A 174 -5.63 -11.78 2.78
N LEU A 175 -5.66 -11.37 4.07
CA LEU A 175 -6.46 -12.03 5.09
C LEU A 175 -7.68 -11.15 5.43
N VAL A 176 -8.84 -11.74 5.33
CA VAL A 176 -10.12 -11.08 5.62
C VAL A 176 -10.88 -11.91 6.65
N TRP A 177 -11.31 -11.27 7.74
CA TRP A 177 -12.20 -11.87 8.71
C TRP A 177 -13.65 -11.71 8.27
N LYS A 178 -14.41 -12.80 8.34
CA LYS A 178 -15.86 -12.80 8.12
C LYS A 178 -16.58 -13.38 9.32
N VAL A 179 -17.57 -12.66 9.81
CA VAL A 179 -18.45 -13.14 10.88
C VAL A 179 -19.86 -13.28 10.30
N ASN A 180 -20.40 -14.50 10.30
CA ASN A 180 -21.69 -14.82 9.68
C ASN A 180 -21.79 -14.35 8.20
N GLY A 181 -20.68 -14.45 7.47
CA GLY A 181 -20.58 -14.06 6.05
C GLY A 181 -20.28 -12.56 5.80
N ALA A 182 -20.36 -11.71 6.81
CA ALA A 182 -20.05 -10.29 6.68
C ALA A 182 -18.58 -9.99 7.05
N GLU A 183 -17.89 -9.18 6.25
CA GLU A 183 -16.53 -8.74 6.56
C GLU A 183 -16.49 -7.90 7.84
N ARG A 184 -15.43 -8.11 8.61
CA ARG A 184 -15.14 -7.38 9.84
C ARG A 184 -13.72 -6.80 9.78
N THR A 185 -13.64 -5.49 10.00
CA THR A 185 -12.36 -4.73 10.05
C THR A 185 -12.12 -4.13 11.42
N GLU A 186 -13.16 -3.98 12.24
CA GLU A 186 -13.04 -3.49 13.61
C GLU A 186 -12.59 -4.61 14.55
N GLY A 187 -11.57 -4.32 15.36
CA GLY A 187 -10.99 -5.27 16.30
C GLY A 187 -9.97 -6.24 15.69
N VAL A 188 -9.53 -5.98 14.44
CA VAL A 188 -8.50 -6.77 13.74
C VAL A 188 -7.14 -6.09 13.84
#